data_94e70e275a49633366fb280f427c5cf0
#
_entry.id   94e70e275a49633366fb280f427c5cf0
#
_cell.length_a   1.000
_cell.length_b   1.000
_cell.length_c   1.000
_cell.angle_alpha   90.00
_cell.angle_beta   90.00
_cell.angle_gamma   90.00
#
_symmetry.space_group_name_H-M   'P 1'
#
loop_
_entity.id
_entity.type
_entity.pdbx_description
1 polymer ?
#
loop_
_entity_poly.entity_id
_entity_poly.type
_entity_poly.pdbx_seq_one_letter_code
_entity_poly.pdbx_strand_id
1 'polypeptide(L)'
;MKADFDISFMLRAIALSQENMSTNAGGPFGCVVVKNGEIIGEGANRVTSVNDPTAHAEVVAIRKACEFLNDFQLTDCDIYTSCEPCPMCLGAIYWARPRAVFYANTKADAAKINFDDAFIYRELEIEPSERSIPMLH
;
A
#
# COMPACT_ATOMS: atom_id res chain seq x y z
N MET A 1 15.67 -8.37 14.27
CA MET A 1 16.60 -8.42 13.11
C MET A 1 16.28 -7.26 12.17
N LYS A 2 17.29 -6.52 11.75
CA LYS A 2 17.09 -5.42 10.82
C LYS A 2 16.88 -5.99 9.40
N ALA A 3 15.83 -5.52 8.71
CA ALA A 3 15.56 -5.93 7.33
C ALA A 3 16.56 -5.27 6.38
N ASP A 4 17.06 -6.02 5.41
CA ASP A 4 17.99 -5.52 4.40
C ASP A 4 17.23 -4.96 3.21
N PHE A 5 17.51 -3.69 2.88
CA PHE A 5 16.93 -3.03 1.72
C PHE A 5 17.61 -3.53 0.44
N ASP A 6 16.79 -3.88 -0.56
CA ASP A 6 17.26 -4.25 -1.90
C ASP A 6 16.61 -3.33 -2.93
N ILE A 7 17.44 -2.52 -3.59
CA ILE A 7 16.97 -1.51 -4.54
C ILE A 7 16.20 -2.13 -5.72
N SER A 8 16.50 -3.37 -6.11
CA SER A 8 15.84 -4.00 -7.25
C SER A 8 14.33 -4.16 -7.02
N PHE A 9 13.91 -4.45 -5.79
CA PHE A 9 12.49 -4.57 -5.45
C PHE A 9 11.81 -3.21 -5.44
N MET A 10 12.49 -2.16 -4.97
CA MET A 10 11.94 -0.81 -5.05
C MET A 10 11.79 -0.35 -6.49
N LEU A 11 12.76 -0.64 -7.33
CA LEU A 11 12.67 -0.32 -8.76
C LEU A 11 11.50 -1.06 -9.42
N ARG A 12 11.21 -2.29 -9.00
CA ARG A 12 10.03 -3.02 -9.50
C ARG A 12 8.73 -2.33 -9.07
N ALA A 13 8.63 -1.92 -7.81
CA ALA A 13 7.46 -1.19 -7.31
C ALA A 13 7.23 0.11 -8.09
N ILE A 14 8.31 0.85 -8.36
CA ILE A 14 8.25 2.08 -9.13
C ILE A 14 7.85 1.79 -10.59
N ALA A 15 8.37 0.73 -11.19
CA ALA A 15 8.00 0.32 -12.55
C ALA A 15 6.50 0.01 -12.63
N LEU A 16 5.95 -0.68 -11.64
CA LEU A 16 4.52 -0.97 -11.59
C LEU A 16 3.69 0.31 -11.52
N SER A 17 4.14 1.32 -10.79
CA SER A 17 3.45 2.61 -10.72
C SER A 17 3.43 3.32 -12.06
N GLN A 18 4.54 3.27 -12.79
CA GLN A 18 4.68 3.89 -14.12
C GLN A 18 3.84 3.17 -15.17
N GLU A 19 3.87 1.84 -15.17
CA GLU A 19 3.04 1.02 -16.07
C GLU A 19 1.56 1.31 -15.86
N ASN A 20 1.15 1.39 -14.59
CA ASN A 20 -0.23 1.64 -14.23
C ASN A 20 -0.74 2.98 -14.75
N MET A 21 0.09 4.02 -14.65
CA MET A 21 -0.23 5.34 -15.14
C MET A 21 -0.28 5.39 -16.68
N SER A 22 0.68 4.75 -17.36
CA SER A 22 0.77 4.76 -18.82
C SER A 22 -0.38 4.01 -19.48
N THR A 23 -0.96 3.01 -18.83
CA THR A 23 -2.11 2.24 -19.34
C THR A 23 -3.47 2.78 -18.89
N ASN A 24 -3.50 3.84 -18.08
CA ASN A 24 -4.71 4.40 -17.48
C ASN A 24 -5.49 3.40 -16.60
N ALA A 25 -4.81 2.39 -16.08
CA ALA A 25 -5.46 1.37 -15.23
C ALA A 25 -5.77 1.88 -13.82
N GLY A 26 -5.14 2.98 -13.40
CA GLY A 26 -5.34 3.58 -12.08
C GLY A 26 -4.26 4.60 -11.75
N GLY A 27 -4.19 5.03 -10.49
CA GLY A 27 -3.21 6.01 -10.02
C GLY A 27 -1.77 5.48 -10.05
N PRO A 28 -0.77 6.40 -9.92
CA PRO A 28 0.65 6.06 -10.08
C PRO A 28 1.25 5.42 -8.82
N PHE A 29 0.73 4.27 -8.42
CA PHE A 29 1.16 3.55 -7.23
C PHE A 29 1.45 2.09 -7.55
N GLY A 30 2.54 1.57 -7.00
CA GLY A 30 2.95 0.18 -7.16
C GLY A 30 3.54 -0.37 -5.88
N CYS A 31 3.39 -1.68 -5.67
CA CYS A 31 3.83 -2.36 -4.46
C CYS A 31 4.24 -3.79 -4.76
N VAL A 32 5.30 -4.27 -4.11
CA VAL A 32 5.69 -5.68 -4.16
C VAL A 32 5.87 -6.22 -2.75
N VAL A 33 5.55 -7.49 -2.57
CA VAL A 33 5.80 -8.24 -1.34
C VAL A 33 6.87 -9.27 -1.64
N VAL A 34 7.90 -9.32 -0.81
CA VAL A 34 9.10 -10.14 -1.02
C VAL A 34 9.30 -11.08 0.16
N LYS A 35 9.59 -12.34 -0.13
CA LYS A 35 9.98 -13.33 0.87
C LYS A 35 11.17 -14.13 0.36
N ASN A 36 12.22 -14.24 1.18
CA ASN A 36 13.44 -14.98 0.84
C ASN A 36 14.03 -14.57 -0.52
N GLY A 37 14.06 -13.26 -0.80
CA GLY A 37 14.63 -12.73 -2.03
C GLY A 37 13.76 -12.92 -3.26
N GLU A 38 12.49 -13.32 -3.11
CA GLU A 38 11.57 -13.59 -4.22
C GLU A 38 10.31 -12.74 -4.07
N ILE A 39 9.85 -12.15 -5.17
CA ILE A 39 8.58 -11.42 -5.20
C ILE A 39 7.45 -12.45 -5.20
N ILE A 40 6.60 -12.40 -4.18
CA ILE A 40 5.46 -13.30 -4.02
C ILE A 40 4.12 -12.61 -4.26
N GLY A 41 4.10 -11.29 -4.41
CA GLY A 41 2.90 -10.54 -4.74
C GLY A 41 3.26 -9.18 -5.30
N GLU A 42 2.56 -8.77 -6.36
CA GLU A 42 2.69 -7.45 -6.97
C GLU A 42 1.34 -6.79 -7.04
N GLY A 43 1.29 -5.48 -6.84
CA GLY A 43 0.06 -4.71 -6.93
C GLY A 43 0.28 -3.33 -7.51
N ALA A 44 -0.75 -2.84 -8.19
CA ALA A 44 -0.86 -1.46 -8.63
C ALA A 44 -2.27 -0.99 -8.27
N ASN A 45 -2.50 0.32 -8.23
CA ASN A 45 -3.81 0.88 -7.89
C ASN A 45 -4.86 0.45 -8.90
N ARG A 46 -5.96 -0.14 -8.46
CA ARG A 46 -7.07 -0.64 -9.27
C ARG A 46 -8.42 -0.04 -8.90
N VAL A 47 -8.43 1.01 -8.09
CA VAL A 47 -9.66 1.62 -7.56
C VAL A 47 -10.69 1.89 -8.66
N THR A 48 -10.27 2.55 -9.73
CA THR A 48 -11.18 2.93 -10.81
C THR A 48 -11.45 1.80 -11.80
N SER A 49 -10.49 0.92 -12.03
CA SER A 49 -10.65 -0.15 -13.02
C SER A 49 -11.54 -1.30 -12.53
N VAL A 50 -11.63 -1.52 -11.21
CA VAL A 50 -12.46 -2.59 -10.64
C VAL A 50 -13.57 -2.06 -9.73
N ASN A 51 -13.76 -0.74 -9.63
CA ASN A 51 -14.75 -0.09 -8.77
C ASN A 51 -14.65 -0.56 -7.31
N ASP A 52 -13.43 -0.53 -6.78
CA ASP A 52 -13.14 -0.93 -5.40
C ASP A 52 -12.28 0.17 -4.73
N PRO A 53 -12.86 0.97 -3.82
CA PRO A 53 -12.11 2.04 -3.17
C PRO A 53 -10.95 1.55 -2.31
N THR A 54 -10.92 0.26 -1.97
CA THR A 54 -9.85 -0.33 -1.17
C THR A 54 -8.72 -0.90 -2.01
N ALA A 55 -8.84 -0.92 -3.33
CA ALA A 55 -7.86 -1.55 -4.23
C ALA A 55 -6.63 -0.68 -4.47
N HIS A 56 -6.02 -0.19 -3.40
CA HIS A 56 -4.71 0.45 -3.43
C HIS A 56 -3.62 -0.59 -3.74
N ALA A 57 -2.49 -0.14 -4.25
CA ALA A 57 -1.39 -1.02 -4.64
C ALA A 57 -0.98 -1.98 -3.53
N GLU A 58 -0.86 -1.47 -2.29
CA GLU A 58 -0.46 -2.26 -1.14
C GLU A 58 -1.49 -3.35 -0.82
N VAL A 59 -2.79 -3.00 -0.84
CA VAL A 59 -3.86 -3.96 -0.58
C VAL A 59 -3.88 -5.06 -1.65
N VAL A 60 -3.73 -4.67 -2.92
CA VAL A 60 -3.68 -5.62 -4.04
C VAL A 60 -2.48 -6.57 -3.88
N ALA A 61 -1.30 -6.04 -3.57
CA ALA A 61 -0.09 -6.84 -3.38
C ALA A 61 -0.21 -7.79 -2.19
N ILE A 62 -0.75 -7.32 -1.06
CA ILE A 62 -0.98 -8.13 0.14
C ILE A 62 -1.91 -9.30 -0.17
N ARG A 63 -3.02 -9.05 -0.87
CA ARG A 63 -3.97 -10.10 -1.25
C ARG A 63 -3.31 -11.19 -2.08
N LYS A 64 -2.53 -10.79 -3.08
CA LYS A 64 -1.82 -11.74 -3.95
C LYS A 64 -0.76 -12.54 -3.19
N ALA A 65 -0.01 -11.89 -2.31
CA ALA A 65 1.00 -12.55 -1.50
C ALA A 65 0.39 -13.57 -0.54
N CYS A 66 -0.70 -13.21 0.12
CA CYS A 66 -1.43 -14.11 1.02
C CYS A 66 -2.00 -15.31 0.26
N GLU A 67 -2.51 -15.09 -0.93
CA GLU A 67 -2.98 -16.17 -1.80
C GLU A 67 -1.84 -17.10 -2.19
N PHE A 68 -0.70 -16.54 -2.60
CA PHE A 68 0.49 -17.32 -2.96
C PHE A 68 0.97 -18.20 -1.79
N LEU A 69 1.02 -17.63 -0.58
CA LEU A 69 1.45 -18.34 0.63
C LEU A 69 0.37 -19.26 1.22
N ASN A 70 -0.86 -19.10 0.80
CA ASN A 70 -2.04 -19.73 1.42
C ASN A 70 -2.05 -19.45 2.94
N ASP A 71 -1.81 -18.19 3.30
CA ASP A 71 -1.71 -17.74 4.69
C ASP A 71 -2.26 -16.30 4.77
N PHE A 72 -2.85 -15.96 5.90
CA PHE A 72 -3.35 -14.60 6.14
C PHE A 72 -2.28 -13.67 6.74
N GLN A 73 -1.09 -14.19 7.02
CA GLN A 73 0.03 -13.40 7.55
C GLN A 73 1.24 -13.44 6.62
N LEU A 74 1.93 -12.32 6.53
CA LEU A 74 3.13 -12.15 5.71
C LEU A 74 4.39 -12.24 6.58
N THR A 75 4.47 -13.29 7.39
CA THR A 75 5.62 -13.52 8.28
C THR A 75 6.91 -13.62 7.47
N ASP A 76 7.93 -12.91 7.92
CA ASP A 76 9.25 -12.85 7.27
C ASP A 76 9.23 -12.26 5.86
N CYS A 77 8.18 -11.52 5.52
CA CYS A 77 8.09 -10.80 4.25
C CYS A 77 8.44 -9.33 4.43
N ASP A 78 8.96 -8.71 3.38
CA ASP A 78 9.17 -7.28 3.29
C ASP A 78 8.26 -6.70 2.22
N ILE A 79 7.76 -5.49 2.47
CA ILE A 79 6.91 -4.76 1.51
C ILE A 79 7.70 -3.59 0.96
N TYR A 80 7.72 -3.46 -0.36
CA TYR A 80 8.28 -2.30 -1.05
C TYR A 80 7.15 -1.58 -1.76
N THR A 81 6.94 -0.32 -1.43
CA THR A 81 5.86 0.46 -2.01
C THR A 81 6.41 1.77 -2.58
N SER A 82 5.90 2.19 -3.73
CA SER A 82 6.38 3.39 -4.43
C SER A 82 6.07 4.68 -3.66
N CYS A 83 5.09 4.64 -2.76
CA CYS A 83 4.67 5.79 -1.97
C CYS A 83 4.38 5.37 -0.53
N GLU A 84 4.60 6.28 0.41
CA GLU A 84 4.29 6.05 1.83
C GLU A 84 2.83 5.62 1.98
N PRO A 85 2.53 4.50 2.68
CA PRO A 85 1.16 3.99 2.80
C PRO A 85 0.20 4.99 3.44
N CYS A 86 -1.01 5.07 2.89
CA CYS A 86 -2.10 5.82 3.51
C CYS A 86 -2.58 5.13 4.79
N PRO A 87 -3.46 5.76 5.60
CA PRO A 87 -3.94 5.12 6.84
C PRO A 87 -4.62 3.77 6.64
N MET A 88 -5.39 3.61 5.56
CA MET A 88 -6.03 2.32 5.23
C MET A 88 -4.99 1.23 4.97
N CYS A 89 -4.01 1.55 4.12
CA CYS A 89 -2.96 0.60 3.77
C CYS A 89 -2.04 0.30 4.96
N LEU A 90 -1.74 1.30 5.77
CA LEU A 90 -0.96 1.11 6.99
C LEU A 90 -1.69 0.14 7.94
N GLY A 91 -3.00 0.31 8.11
CA GLY A 91 -3.80 -0.63 8.89
C GLY A 91 -3.75 -2.05 8.32
N ALA A 92 -3.90 -2.19 7.01
CA ALA A 92 -3.80 -3.48 6.33
C ALA A 92 -2.44 -4.13 6.54
N ILE A 93 -1.36 -3.35 6.46
CA ILE A 93 0.00 -3.83 6.70
C ILE A 93 0.15 -4.37 8.12
N TYR A 94 -0.35 -3.66 9.12
CA TYR A 94 -0.28 -4.13 10.50
C TYR A 94 -1.08 -5.43 10.71
N TRP A 95 -2.22 -5.58 10.02
CA TRP A 95 -2.96 -6.84 10.05
C TRP A 95 -2.20 -7.98 9.38
N ALA A 96 -1.45 -7.69 8.32
CA ALA A 96 -0.68 -8.69 7.58
C ALA A 96 0.63 -9.10 8.30
N ARG A 97 1.17 -8.26 9.15
CA ARG A 97 2.34 -8.50 9.99
C ARG A 97 3.62 -8.84 9.23
N PRO A 98 4.01 -8.03 8.23
CA PRO A 98 5.31 -8.21 7.59
C PRO A 98 6.46 -7.81 8.52
N ARG A 99 7.68 -8.12 8.10
CA ARG A 99 8.90 -7.76 8.84
C ARG A 99 9.23 -6.28 8.73
N ALA A 100 9.11 -5.71 7.52
CA ALA A 100 9.46 -4.31 7.26
C ALA A 100 8.70 -3.76 6.05
N VAL A 101 8.62 -2.44 5.98
CA VAL A 101 8.08 -1.71 4.83
C VAL A 101 9.11 -0.68 4.40
N PHE A 102 9.41 -0.66 3.10
CA PHE A 102 10.26 0.34 2.47
C PHE A 102 9.41 1.16 1.51
N TYR A 103 9.56 2.48 1.51
CA TYR A 103 8.80 3.36 0.61
C TYR A 103 9.71 4.40 -0.03
N ALA A 104 9.34 4.87 -1.23
CA ALA A 104 10.13 5.83 -2.00
C ALA A 104 9.62 7.26 -1.82
N ASN A 105 8.38 7.55 -2.25
CA ASN A 105 7.81 8.88 -2.09
C ASN A 105 7.13 9.01 -0.73
N THR A 106 7.22 10.21 -0.13
CA THR A 106 6.53 10.50 1.14
C THR A 106 5.06 10.86 0.89
N LYS A 107 4.25 10.88 1.96
CA LYS A 107 2.86 11.37 1.87
C LYS A 107 2.80 12.84 1.45
N ALA A 108 3.83 13.64 1.76
CA ALA A 108 3.93 15.02 1.31
C ALA A 108 4.12 15.09 -0.22
N ASP A 109 4.89 14.17 -0.80
CA ASP A 109 5.04 14.07 -2.26
C ASP A 109 3.71 13.69 -2.92
N ALA A 110 2.95 12.77 -2.34
CA ALA A 110 1.64 12.37 -2.85
C ALA A 110 0.64 13.54 -2.81
N ALA A 111 0.66 14.35 -1.76
CA ALA A 111 -0.21 15.52 -1.63
C ALA A 111 0.03 16.54 -2.75
N LYS A 112 1.25 16.68 -3.24
CA LYS A 112 1.59 17.59 -4.34
C LYS A 112 0.88 17.24 -5.65
N ILE A 113 0.45 15.99 -5.82
CA ILE A 113 -0.26 15.51 -7.01
C ILE A 113 -1.72 15.14 -6.71
N ASN A 114 -2.28 15.74 -5.66
CA ASN A 114 -3.69 15.59 -5.23
C ASN A 114 -4.05 14.20 -4.67
N PHE A 115 -3.09 13.42 -4.20
CA PHE A 115 -3.33 12.18 -3.46
C PHE A 115 -3.07 12.45 -1.98
N ASP A 116 -3.90 13.32 -1.38
CA ASP A 116 -3.77 13.78 0.01
C ASP A 116 -4.65 12.95 0.94
N ASP A 117 -4.02 12.17 1.81
CA ASP A 117 -4.67 11.37 2.85
C ASP A 117 -4.64 12.04 4.23
N ALA A 118 -4.16 13.28 4.31
CA ALA A 118 -4.08 14.03 5.57
C ALA A 118 -5.47 14.21 6.21
N PHE A 119 -6.52 14.27 5.38
CA PHE A 119 -7.90 14.32 5.83
C PHE A 119 -8.24 13.15 6.76
N ILE A 120 -7.84 11.92 6.39
CA ILE A 120 -8.12 10.73 7.19
C ILE A 120 -7.36 10.79 8.52
N TYR A 121 -6.09 11.25 8.50
CA TYR A 121 -5.32 11.41 9.74
C TYR A 121 -6.00 12.39 10.70
N ARG A 122 -6.53 13.50 10.18
CA ARG A 122 -7.27 14.48 11.00
C ARG A 122 -8.54 13.86 11.59
N GLU A 123 -9.29 13.10 10.78
CA GLU A 123 -10.53 12.46 11.22
C GLU A 123 -10.29 11.45 12.34
N LEU A 124 -9.14 10.75 12.32
CA LEU A 124 -8.79 9.79 13.36
C LEU A 124 -8.54 10.45 14.73
N GLU A 125 -8.21 11.75 14.76
CA GLU A 125 -7.90 12.49 15.98
C GLU A 125 -9.13 13.08 16.68
N ILE A 126 -10.28 13.11 16.02
CA ILE A 126 -11.49 13.73 16.57
C ILE A 126 -12.47 12.68 17.09
N GLU A 127 -13.41 13.12 17.94
CA GLU A 127 -14.45 12.24 18.48
C GLU A 127 -15.21 11.54 17.35
N PRO A 128 -15.48 10.23 17.46
CA PRO A 128 -16.16 9.50 16.39
C PRO A 128 -17.47 10.12 15.92
N SER A 129 -18.28 10.65 16.84
CA SER A 129 -19.57 11.27 16.49
C SER A 129 -19.43 12.60 15.75
N GLU A 130 -18.26 13.25 15.84
CA GLU A 130 -17.99 14.55 15.22
C GLU A 130 -17.29 14.41 13.86
N ARG A 131 -16.97 13.21 13.42
CA ARG A 131 -16.31 12.97 12.13
C ARG A 131 -17.23 13.27 10.96
N SER A 132 -16.65 13.55 9.79
CA SER A 132 -17.41 13.78 8.54
C SER A 132 -18.32 12.61 8.20
N ILE A 133 -17.87 11.39 8.57
CA ILE A 133 -18.71 10.20 8.56
C ILE A 133 -18.88 9.80 10.02
N PRO A 134 -19.95 10.27 10.69
CA PRO A 134 -20.07 10.04 12.13
C PRO A 134 -20.30 8.58 12.47
N MET A 135 -19.66 8.17 13.55
CA MET A 135 -19.86 6.84 14.13
C MET A 135 -20.64 7.01 15.43
N LEU A 136 -21.83 6.45 15.46
CA LEU A 136 -22.79 6.63 16.56
C LEU A 136 -22.95 5.30 17.28
N HIS A 137 -22.98 5.34 18.65
CA HIS A 137 -23.19 4.18 19.50
C HIS A 137 -24.65 4.04 19.90
#